data_a7e54569b4c351936dc16224bd999ac3
#
_entry.id   a7e54569b4c351936dc16224bd999ac3
#
_cell.length_a   1.000
_cell.length_b   1.000
_cell.length_c   1.000
_cell.angle_alpha   90.00
_cell.angle_beta   90.00
_cell.angle_gamma   90.00
#
_symmetry.space_group_name_H-M   'P 1'
#
loop_
_entity.id
_entity.type
_entity.pdbx_description
1 polymer ?
#
loop_
_entity_poly.entity_id
_entity_poly.type
_entity_poly.pdbx_seq_one_letter_code
_entity_poly.pdbx_strand_id
1 'polypeptide(L)'
;GAVEYIDQNHERIIKLPEWGDLEDWIMLQHSGTVLYSAKHWGNIFGKRIAVLGQGGIGLSFTMFASKQGAAEVVGIDKHDYRLEKSISLGATKSMKFNNLDDLIKQTEDITNGELFDVVVDASGNKDGFNICLNLLKPEGKFITFSIVTEDMVEFEHSLMLRKNLDIHSTQIATTPEPIAEIRELVALAERGWWDPKSLKSHVSDLKDLQNAYEEYAD
;
A
#
# COMPACT_ATOMS: atom_id res chain seq x y z
N GLY A 1 6.46 3.98 -19.31
CA GLY A 1 7.31 5.07 -19.80
C GLY A 1 6.50 6.27 -20.26
N ALA A 2 7.09 7.45 -20.20
CA ALA A 2 6.47 8.69 -20.66
C ALA A 2 6.63 8.83 -22.17
N VAL A 3 5.71 8.24 -22.92
CA VAL A 3 5.71 8.22 -24.39
C VAL A 3 4.29 8.36 -24.92
N GLU A 4 4.14 8.92 -26.12
CA GLU A 4 2.84 9.09 -26.77
C GLU A 4 2.28 7.76 -27.33
N TYR A 5 3.17 6.89 -27.80
CA TYR A 5 2.82 5.60 -28.38
C TYR A 5 3.72 4.51 -27.83
N ILE A 6 3.15 3.33 -27.59
CA ILE A 6 3.86 2.15 -27.13
C ILE A 6 3.42 0.93 -27.91
N ASP A 7 4.37 0.08 -28.32
CA ASP A 7 4.08 -1.25 -28.89
C ASP A 7 4.17 -2.30 -27.76
N GLN A 8 3.08 -3.03 -27.56
CA GLN A 8 2.97 -4.03 -26.48
C GLN A 8 2.25 -5.30 -26.97
N ASN A 9 2.62 -6.44 -26.38
CA ASN A 9 1.89 -7.67 -26.57
C ASN A 9 0.43 -7.49 -26.11
N HIS A 10 -0.53 -7.85 -26.97
CA HIS A 10 -1.97 -7.71 -26.70
C HIS A 10 -2.43 -8.43 -25.42
N GLU A 11 -1.75 -9.50 -25.00
CA GLU A 11 -2.03 -10.21 -23.75
C GLU A 11 -1.74 -9.36 -22.49
N ARG A 12 -0.90 -8.33 -22.65
CA ARG A 12 -0.54 -7.37 -21.57
C ARG A 12 -1.32 -6.08 -21.65
N ILE A 13 -2.33 -6.01 -22.50
CA ILE A 13 -3.18 -4.84 -22.65
C ILE A 13 -4.54 -5.13 -22.01
N ILE A 14 -5.05 -4.14 -21.28
CA ILE A 14 -6.39 -4.18 -20.71
C ILE A 14 -7.20 -3.07 -21.37
N LYS A 15 -8.31 -3.46 -22.04
CA LYS A 15 -9.26 -2.48 -22.55
C LYS A 15 -9.94 -1.79 -21.38
N LEU A 16 -9.83 -0.47 -21.32
CA LEU A 16 -10.50 0.34 -20.32
C LEU A 16 -11.96 0.62 -20.74
N PRO A 17 -12.85 0.87 -19.77
CA PRO A 17 -14.19 1.35 -20.03
C PRO A 17 -14.20 2.69 -20.80
N GLU A 18 -15.29 2.98 -21.51
CA GLU A 18 -15.43 4.23 -22.29
C GLU A 18 -15.83 5.44 -21.43
N TRP A 19 -16.07 5.23 -20.14
CA TRP A 19 -16.41 6.29 -19.18
C TRP A 19 -15.21 6.64 -18.28
N GLY A 20 -15.24 7.82 -17.68
CA GLY A 20 -14.16 8.32 -16.81
C GLY A 20 -12.99 8.92 -17.60
N ASP A 21 -12.10 9.59 -16.88
CA ASP A 21 -10.92 10.20 -17.45
C ASP A 21 -9.76 9.19 -17.50
N LEU A 22 -8.94 9.21 -18.57
CA LEU A 22 -7.79 8.31 -18.72
C LEU A 22 -6.80 8.45 -17.55
N GLU A 23 -6.64 9.66 -17.02
CA GLU A 23 -5.80 9.97 -15.87
C GLU A 23 -6.25 9.25 -14.58
N ASP A 24 -7.55 9.00 -14.43
CA ASP A 24 -8.08 8.24 -13.31
C ASP A 24 -7.76 6.76 -13.48
N TRP A 25 -7.93 6.23 -14.69
CA TRP A 25 -7.68 4.82 -14.99
C TRP A 25 -6.22 4.40 -14.82
N ILE A 26 -5.25 5.30 -15.05
CA ILE A 26 -3.82 4.99 -14.87
C ILE A 26 -3.52 4.56 -13.41
N MET A 27 -4.31 5.04 -12.45
CA MET A 27 -4.15 4.70 -11.03
C MET A 27 -4.48 3.23 -10.73
N LEU A 28 -5.14 2.50 -11.65
CA LEU A 28 -5.42 1.08 -11.48
C LEU A 28 -4.19 0.19 -11.61
N GLN A 29 -3.13 0.64 -12.28
CA GLN A 29 -1.94 -0.19 -12.46
C GLN A 29 -1.32 -0.53 -11.10
N HIS A 30 -0.99 0.46 -10.28
CA HIS A 30 -0.40 0.22 -8.96
C HIS A 30 -1.42 -0.38 -7.98
N SER A 31 -2.69 0.05 -8.03
CA SER A 31 -3.73 -0.53 -7.16
C SER A 31 -4.00 -2.00 -7.46
N GLY A 32 -3.86 -2.44 -8.72
CA GLY A 32 -3.94 -3.85 -9.08
C GLY A 32 -2.78 -4.67 -8.50
N THR A 33 -1.56 -4.12 -8.47
CA THR A 33 -0.44 -4.80 -7.80
C THR A 33 -0.69 -4.93 -6.29
N VAL A 34 -1.32 -3.91 -5.69
CA VAL A 34 -1.73 -3.95 -4.29
C VAL A 34 -2.85 -4.98 -4.06
N LEU A 35 -3.83 -5.09 -4.98
CA LEU A 35 -4.88 -6.10 -4.88
C LEU A 35 -4.30 -7.52 -4.84
N TYR A 36 -3.32 -7.82 -5.69
CA TYR A 36 -2.59 -9.09 -5.63
C TYR A 36 -2.03 -9.34 -4.22
N SER A 37 -1.33 -8.37 -3.66
CA SER A 37 -0.75 -8.46 -2.32
C SER A 37 -1.83 -8.62 -1.23
N ALA A 38 -2.89 -7.83 -1.32
CA ALA A 38 -4.00 -7.85 -0.37
C ALA A 38 -4.74 -9.20 -0.33
N LYS A 39 -4.75 -9.97 -1.42
CA LYS A 39 -5.28 -11.33 -1.42
C LYS A 39 -4.51 -12.30 -0.50
N HIS A 40 -3.27 -11.94 -0.13
CA HIS A 40 -2.41 -12.80 0.69
C HIS A 40 -2.46 -12.47 2.20
N TRP A 41 -3.10 -11.39 2.62
CA TRP A 41 -3.22 -11.10 4.07
C TRP A 41 -4.30 -11.95 4.78
N GLY A 42 -5.07 -12.76 4.03
CA GLY A 42 -6.09 -13.65 4.57
C GLY A 42 -7.39 -12.92 4.91
N ASN A 43 -8.15 -13.48 5.84
CA ASN A 43 -9.37 -12.84 6.31
C ASN A 43 -9.02 -11.74 7.33
N ILE A 44 -9.29 -10.51 6.96
CA ILE A 44 -9.02 -9.32 7.80
C ILE A 44 -10.29 -8.72 8.42
N PHE A 45 -11.45 -9.32 8.20
CA PHE A 45 -12.70 -8.85 8.81
C PHE A 45 -12.56 -8.80 10.34
N GLY A 46 -12.83 -7.64 10.91
CA GLY A 46 -12.74 -7.42 12.35
C GLY A 46 -11.32 -7.28 12.92
N LYS A 47 -10.27 -7.29 12.09
CA LYS A 47 -8.87 -7.18 12.51
C LYS A 47 -8.36 -5.75 12.53
N ARG A 48 -7.25 -5.53 13.24
CA ARG A 48 -6.48 -4.28 13.24
C ARG A 48 -5.35 -4.36 12.22
N ILE A 49 -5.32 -3.42 11.30
CA ILE A 49 -4.34 -3.35 10.21
C ILE A 49 -3.54 -2.05 10.32
N ALA A 50 -2.22 -2.13 10.21
CA ALA A 50 -1.39 -0.95 10.02
C ALA A 50 -0.73 -0.97 8.64
N VAL A 51 -0.63 0.20 8.01
CA VAL A 51 0.02 0.39 6.71
C VAL A 51 1.09 1.46 6.86
N LEU A 52 2.36 1.04 6.79
CA LEU A 52 3.53 1.92 6.85
C LEU A 52 3.82 2.49 5.46
N GLY A 53 3.83 3.83 5.37
CA GLY A 53 3.88 4.58 4.12
C GLY A 53 2.49 4.81 3.52
N GLN A 54 2.12 6.09 3.32
CA GLN A 54 0.82 6.49 2.76
C GLN A 54 0.99 7.25 1.43
N GLY A 55 1.91 6.77 0.59
CA GLY A 55 1.94 7.09 -0.84
C GLY A 55 0.82 6.37 -1.60
N GLY A 56 0.78 6.44 -2.93
CA GLY A 56 -0.27 5.81 -3.74
C GLY A 56 -0.47 4.32 -3.47
N ILE A 57 0.62 3.59 -3.21
CA ILE A 57 0.60 2.17 -2.83
C ILE A 57 -0.05 1.98 -1.45
N GLY A 58 0.46 2.69 -0.41
CA GLY A 58 -0.08 2.55 0.95
C GLY A 58 -1.54 2.99 1.06
N LEU A 59 -1.92 4.07 0.37
CA LEU A 59 -3.32 4.50 0.27
C LEU A 59 -4.22 3.42 -0.37
N SER A 60 -3.71 2.70 -1.38
CA SER A 60 -4.44 1.57 -1.96
C SER A 60 -4.63 0.43 -0.94
N PHE A 61 -3.61 0.07 -0.16
CA PHE A 61 -3.75 -0.90 0.93
C PHE A 61 -4.76 -0.44 1.99
N THR A 62 -4.71 0.83 2.38
CA THR A 62 -5.67 1.44 3.32
C THR A 62 -7.10 1.33 2.82
N MET A 63 -7.36 1.65 1.54
CA MET A 63 -8.68 1.49 0.92
C MET A 63 -9.13 0.03 0.89
N PHE A 64 -8.26 -0.91 0.50
CA PHE A 64 -8.62 -2.34 0.49
C PHE A 64 -8.93 -2.85 1.89
N ALA A 65 -8.12 -2.51 2.89
CA ALA A 65 -8.35 -2.93 4.27
C ALA A 65 -9.70 -2.43 4.80
N SER A 66 -10.01 -1.16 4.58
CA SER A 66 -11.29 -0.56 4.95
C SER A 66 -12.48 -1.24 4.24
N LYS A 67 -12.39 -1.43 2.93
CA LYS A 67 -13.47 -2.04 2.12
C LYS A 67 -13.68 -3.53 2.41
N GLN A 68 -12.68 -4.23 2.92
CA GLN A 68 -12.76 -5.64 3.30
C GLN A 68 -13.17 -5.85 4.77
N GLY A 69 -13.50 -4.77 5.49
CA GLY A 69 -14.11 -4.85 6.81
C GLY A 69 -13.12 -5.02 7.97
N ALA A 70 -11.89 -4.55 7.84
CA ALA A 70 -11.02 -4.40 9.00
C ALA A 70 -11.69 -3.53 10.06
N ALA A 71 -11.60 -3.91 11.34
CA ALA A 71 -12.19 -3.14 12.43
C ALA A 71 -11.43 -1.83 12.67
N GLU A 72 -10.13 -1.85 12.43
CA GLU A 72 -9.27 -0.69 12.55
C GLU A 72 -8.23 -0.70 11.43
N VAL A 73 -8.10 0.43 10.74
CA VAL A 73 -7.08 0.66 9.71
C VAL A 73 -6.29 1.88 10.11
N VAL A 74 -4.99 1.71 10.32
CA VAL A 74 -4.10 2.78 10.76
C VAL A 74 -3.08 3.10 9.68
N GLY A 75 -3.16 4.32 9.13
CA GLY A 75 -2.17 4.84 8.20
C GLY A 75 -0.96 5.44 8.95
N ILE A 76 0.25 5.09 8.54
CA ILE A 76 1.50 5.58 9.15
C ILE A 76 2.33 6.28 8.07
N ASP A 77 2.67 7.55 8.28
CA ASP A 77 3.55 8.32 7.38
C ASP A 77 4.26 9.45 8.14
N LYS A 78 5.30 10.02 7.55
CA LYS A 78 6.01 11.19 8.08
C LYS A 78 5.32 12.52 7.71
N HIS A 79 4.47 12.53 6.67
CA HIS A 79 3.83 13.72 6.11
C HIS A 79 2.37 13.82 6.52
N ASP A 80 1.99 14.96 7.12
CA ASP A 80 0.63 15.18 7.62
C ASP A 80 -0.43 15.12 6.50
N TYR A 81 -0.15 15.68 5.32
CA TYR A 81 -1.07 15.66 4.18
C TYR A 81 -1.38 14.22 3.70
N ARG A 82 -0.43 13.28 3.80
CA ARG A 82 -0.65 11.87 3.47
C ARG A 82 -1.50 11.17 4.53
N LEU A 83 -1.29 11.53 5.80
CA LEU A 83 -2.11 11.03 6.91
C LEU A 83 -3.56 11.50 6.79
N GLU A 84 -3.79 12.78 6.49
CA GLU A 84 -5.12 13.33 6.21
C GLU A 84 -5.78 12.61 5.01
N LYS A 85 -5.03 12.39 3.94
CA LYS A 85 -5.50 11.64 2.79
C LYS A 85 -5.89 10.21 3.15
N SER A 86 -5.09 9.53 3.99
CA SER A 86 -5.38 8.16 4.44
C SER A 86 -6.72 8.08 5.19
N ILE A 87 -6.98 9.04 6.08
CA ILE A 87 -8.28 9.13 6.78
C ILE A 87 -9.43 9.30 5.78
N SER A 88 -9.27 10.18 4.79
CA SER A 88 -10.30 10.39 3.77
C SER A 88 -10.58 9.15 2.91
N LEU A 89 -9.64 8.21 2.85
CA LEU A 89 -9.70 6.98 2.06
C LEU A 89 -10.00 5.72 2.90
N GLY A 90 -10.35 5.90 4.17
CA GLY A 90 -10.88 4.83 5.00
C GLY A 90 -9.98 4.35 6.14
N ALA A 91 -8.85 5.01 6.39
CA ALA A 91 -8.15 4.81 7.65
C ALA A 91 -9.03 5.29 8.82
N THR A 92 -9.12 4.50 9.87
CA THR A 92 -9.87 4.86 11.09
C THR A 92 -9.05 5.78 11.98
N LYS A 93 -7.73 5.66 11.92
CA LYS A 93 -6.75 6.46 12.64
C LYS A 93 -5.51 6.67 11.78
N SER A 94 -4.67 7.61 12.19
CA SER A 94 -3.34 7.80 11.60
C SER A 94 -2.29 8.01 12.68
N MET A 95 -1.05 7.61 12.39
CA MET A 95 0.11 7.81 13.26
C MET A 95 1.21 8.52 12.49
N LYS A 96 1.78 9.57 13.07
CA LYS A 96 2.91 10.27 12.49
C LYS A 96 4.20 9.56 12.86
N PHE A 97 4.98 9.16 11.85
CA PHE A 97 6.28 8.57 12.07
C PHE A 97 7.33 9.65 12.35
N ASN A 98 7.81 9.73 13.59
CA ASN A 98 8.94 10.57 13.98
C ASN A 98 10.20 9.72 14.22
N ASN A 99 10.06 8.65 14.98
CA ASN A 99 11.06 7.62 15.25
C ASN A 99 10.37 6.34 15.75
N LEU A 100 11.14 5.25 15.89
CA LEU A 100 10.59 3.95 16.24
C LEU A 100 10.01 3.92 17.67
N ASP A 101 10.68 4.51 18.64
CA ASP A 101 10.22 4.48 20.05
C ASP A 101 8.89 5.22 20.22
N ASP A 102 8.75 6.36 19.57
CA ASP A 102 7.49 7.13 19.53
C ASP A 102 6.38 6.35 18.84
N LEU A 103 6.69 5.68 17.72
CA LEU A 103 5.72 4.89 16.98
C LEU A 103 5.25 3.66 17.78
N ILE A 104 6.14 2.98 18.49
CA ILE A 104 5.78 1.87 19.39
C ILE A 104 4.81 2.35 20.45
N LYS A 105 5.11 3.47 21.10
CA LYS A 105 4.23 4.06 22.11
C LYS A 105 2.85 4.43 21.54
N GLN A 106 2.81 5.11 20.39
CA GLN A 106 1.55 5.42 19.72
C GLN A 106 0.75 4.14 19.42
N THR A 107 1.45 3.07 19.00
CA THR A 107 0.82 1.78 18.70
C THR A 107 0.23 1.15 19.96
N GLU A 108 0.95 1.13 21.06
CA GLU A 108 0.45 0.62 22.35
C GLU A 108 -0.77 1.41 22.82
N ASP A 109 -0.73 2.74 22.73
CA ASP A 109 -1.84 3.61 23.11
C ASP A 109 -3.10 3.36 22.24
N ILE A 110 -2.94 3.24 20.92
CA ILE A 110 -4.05 3.02 19.99
C ILE A 110 -4.67 1.65 20.14
N THR A 111 -3.86 0.62 20.37
CA THR A 111 -4.29 -0.79 20.40
C THR A 111 -4.53 -1.32 21.83
N ASN A 112 -4.38 -0.50 22.86
CA ASN A 112 -4.39 -0.90 24.27
C ASN A 112 -3.37 -2.02 24.58
N GLY A 113 -2.18 -1.95 23.94
CA GLY A 113 -1.10 -2.90 24.10
C GLY A 113 -1.26 -4.21 23.31
N GLU A 114 -2.34 -4.41 22.56
CA GLU A 114 -2.58 -5.65 21.80
C GLU A 114 -1.83 -5.72 20.45
N LEU A 115 -1.34 -4.59 19.95
CA LEU A 115 -0.65 -4.44 18.66
C LEU A 115 -1.52 -4.82 17.44
N PHE A 116 -0.93 -4.89 16.25
CA PHE A 116 -1.67 -5.13 15.00
C PHE A 116 -1.69 -6.60 14.60
N ASP A 117 -2.83 -7.04 14.04
CA ASP A 117 -2.98 -8.36 13.44
C ASP A 117 -2.20 -8.49 12.12
N VAL A 118 -2.24 -7.44 11.32
CA VAL A 118 -1.55 -7.37 10.04
C VAL A 118 -0.82 -6.02 9.94
N VAL A 119 0.41 -6.05 9.48
CA VAL A 119 1.16 -4.84 9.14
C VAL A 119 1.67 -4.96 7.72
N VAL A 120 1.53 -3.88 6.96
CA VAL A 120 2.02 -3.79 5.58
C VAL A 120 3.15 -2.77 5.52
N ASP A 121 4.28 -3.14 4.92
CA ASP A 121 5.32 -2.19 4.55
C ASP A 121 5.14 -1.74 3.09
N ALA A 122 4.75 -0.48 2.92
CA ALA A 122 4.64 0.22 1.65
C ALA A 122 5.49 1.50 1.62
N SER A 123 6.52 1.58 2.47
CA SER A 123 7.28 2.81 2.73
C SER A 123 8.48 3.03 1.79
N GLY A 124 9.06 1.96 1.26
CA GLY A 124 10.36 2.03 0.54
C GLY A 124 11.54 2.37 1.45
N ASN A 125 11.36 2.35 2.78
CA ASN A 125 12.42 2.66 3.74
C ASN A 125 13.17 1.37 4.11
N LYS A 126 14.51 1.42 4.14
CA LYS A 126 15.35 0.29 4.55
C LYS A 126 15.06 -0.22 5.97
N ASP A 127 14.61 0.66 6.86
CA ASP A 127 14.25 0.31 8.23
C ASP A 127 12.80 -0.18 8.37
N GLY A 128 12.01 -0.11 7.30
CA GLY A 128 10.58 -0.46 7.27
C GLY A 128 10.33 -1.88 7.76
N PHE A 129 11.19 -2.82 7.43
CA PHE A 129 11.09 -4.20 7.90
C PHE A 129 11.10 -4.29 9.44
N ASN A 130 12.09 -3.69 10.10
CA ASN A 130 12.20 -3.69 11.56
C ASN A 130 11.07 -2.90 12.23
N ILE A 131 10.66 -1.80 11.63
CA ILE A 131 9.50 -1.04 12.12
C ILE A 131 8.28 -1.96 12.16
N CYS A 132 7.97 -2.65 11.06
CA CYS A 132 6.81 -3.54 10.98
C CYS A 132 6.86 -4.71 11.96
N LEU A 133 8.05 -5.31 12.20
CA LEU A 133 8.21 -6.38 13.21
C LEU A 133 7.79 -5.90 14.61
N ASN A 134 8.10 -4.65 14.96
CA ASN A 134 7.79 -4.10 16.27
C ASN A 134 6.28 -3.85 16.46
N LEU A 135 5.57 -3.47 15.40
CA LEU A 135 4.14 -3.15 15.45
C LEU A 135 3.21 -4.38 15.49
N LEU A 136 3.72 -5.56 15.11
CA LEU A 136 2.94 -6.79 15.04
C LEU A 136 2.76 -7.44 16.41
N LYS A 137 1.56 -7.95 16.67
CA LYS A 137 1.32 -8.87 17.78
C LYS A 137 1.96 -10.24 17.54
N PRO A 138 2.10 -11.11 18.58
CA PRO A 138 2.44 -12.52 18.36
C PRO A 138 1.48 -13.18 17.36
N GLU A 139 2.03 -14.04 16.49
CA GLU A 139 1.31 -14.72 15.39
C GLU A 139 0.68 -13.75 14.36
N GLY A 140 1.13 -12.48 14.38
CA GLY A 140 0.71 -11.48 13.40
C GLY A 140 1.27 -11.73 12.01
N LYS A 141 0.61 -11.16 11.00
CA LYS A 141 1.03 -11.26 9.61
C LYS A 141 1.71 -10.00 9.11
N PHE A 142 2.88 -10.17 8.55
CA PHE A 142 3.64 -9.12 7.87
C PHE A 142 3.54 -9.27 6.36
N ILE A 143 3.04 -8.25 5.66
CA ILE A 143 3.08 -8.16 4.20
C ILE A 143 4.23 -7.23 3.82
N THR A 144 5.31 -7.78 3.27
CA THR A 144 6.42 -6.98 2.76
C THR A 144 6.20 -6.71 1.27
N PHE A 145 5.93 -5.45 0.95
CA PHE A 145 5.65 -4.98 -0.39
C PHE A 145 6.69 -3.99 -0.90
N SER A 146 7.34 -3.27 0.00
CA SER A 146 8.33 -2.24 -0.32
C SER A 146 9.49 -2.77 -1.14
N ILE A 147 9.88 -2.00 -2.16
CA ILE A 147 11.16 -2.16 -2.83
C ILE A 147 12.11 -1.13 -2.23
N VAL A 148 13.17 -1.61 -1.60
CA VAL A 148 14.26 -0.77 -1.09
C VAL A 148 15.40 -0.74 -2.09
N THR A 149 16.25 0.28 -2.04
CA THR A 149 17.39 0.43 -2.96
C THR A 149 18.57 -0.45 -2.58
N GLU A 150 18.64 -0.86 -1.33
CA GLU A 150 19.69 -1.74 -0.80
C GLU A 150 19.39 -3.21 -1.09
N ASP A 151 20.38 -3.94 -1.60
CA ASP A 151 20.26 -5.41 -1.83
C ASP A 151 20.17 -6.21 -0.51
N MET A 152 20.69 -5.65 0.58
CA MET A 152 20.72 -6.27 1.90
C MET A 152 20.21 -5.32 2.96
N VAL A 153 19.29 -5.81 3.80
CA VAL A 153 18.78 -5.08 4.97
C VAL A 153 19.03 -5.90 6.24
N GLU A 154 19.41 -5.23 7.31
CA GLU A 154 19.54 -5.84 8.63
C GLU A 154 18.18 -5.87 9.32
N PHE A 155 17.85 -6.98 10.01
CA PHE A 155 16.62 -7.10 10.76
C PHE A 155 16.74 -7.89 12.06
N GLU A 156 15.85 -7.65 13.00
CA GLU A 156 15.79 -8.32 14.29
C GLU A 156 15.23 -9.75 14.18
N HIS A 157 16.06 -10.68 13.76
CA HIS A 157 15.70 -12.09 13.61
C HIS A 157 15.09 -12.69 14.88
N SER A 158 15.63 -12.37 16.06
CA SER A 158 15.12 -12.89 17.33
C SER A 158 13.70 -12.39 17.65
N LEU A 159 13.35 -11.16 17.28
CA LEU A 159 12.01 -10.61 17.46
C LEU A 159 10.99 -11.33 16.58
N MET A 160 11.36 -11.55 15.30
CA MET A 160 10.53 -12.32 14.37
C MET A 160 10.19 -13.70 14.92
N LEU A 161 11.21 -14.45 15.43
CA LEU A 161 11.00 -15.79 15.99
C LEU A 161 10.18 -15.77 17.28
N ARG A 162 10.48 -14.85 18.22
CA ARG A 162 9.74 -14.76 19.48
C ARG A 162 8.27 -14.46 19.27
N LYS A 163 7.91 -13.68 18.25
CA LYS A 163 6.52 -13.38 17.90
C LYS A 163 5.87 -14.44 17.01
N ASN A 164 6.62 -15.43 16.51
CA ASN A 164 6.11 -16.48 15.60
C ASN A 164 5.37 -15.87 14.40
N LEU A 165 5.99 -14.89 13.71
CA LEU A 165 5.34 -14.09 12.68
C LEU A 165 5.17 -14.86 11.36
N ASP A 166 4.04 -14.67 10.69
CA ASP A 166 3.82 -15.06 9.30
C ASP A 166 4.27 -13.89 8.38
N ILE A 167 5.40 -14.06 7.71
CA ILE A 167 5.96 -13.04 6.81
C ILE A 167 5.74 -13.46 5.36
N HIS A 168 5.03 -12.62 4.62
CA HIS A 168 4.70 -12.89 3.23
C HIS A 168 5.19 -11.75 2.31
N SER A 169 6.12 -12.07 1.41
CA SER A 169 6.58 -11.13 0.38
C SER A 169 5.76 -11.29 -0.90
N THR A 170 5.45 -10.16 -1.54
CA THR A 170 4.61 -10.15 -2.73
C THR A 170 5.22 -9.31 -3.84
N GLN A 171 5.27 -9.87 -5.05
CA GLN A 171 5.68 -9.16 -6.27
C GLN A 171 4.91 -9.72 -7.47
N ILE A 172 3.88 -9.02 -7.91
CA ILE A 172 3.01 -9.47 -9.02
C ILE A 172 3.77 -9.62 -10.34
N ALA A 173 4.80 -8.79 -10.58
CA ALA A 173 5.55 -8.78 -11.85
C ALA A 173 6.23 -10.12 -12.17
N THR A 174 6.47 -10.96 -11.15
CA THR A 174 7.09 -12.29 -11.29
C THR A 174 6.06 -13.43 -11.40
N THR A 175 4.76 -13.12 -11.36
CA THR A 175 3.70 -14.12 -11.49
C THR A 175 3.45 -14.49 -12.96
N PRO A 176 2.85 -15.66 -13.26
CA PRO A 176 2.51 -16.06 -14.61
C PRO A 176 1.55 -15.08 -15.32
N GLU A 177 0.64 -14.45 -14.59
CA GLU A 177 -0.36 -13.50 -15.09
C GLU A 177 -0.29 -12.15 -14.36
N PRO A 178 0.72 -11.31 -14.64
CA PRO A 178 0.98 -10.10 -13.87
C PRO A 178 -0.07 -8.98 -14.03
N ILE A 179 -1.05 -9.16 -14.91
CA ILE A 179 -2.14 -8.18 -15.11
C ILE A 179 -3.52 -8.70 -14.68
N ALA A 180 -3.60 -9.92 -14.11
CA ALA A 180 -4.88 -10.53 -13.73
C ALA A 180 -5.64 -9.66 -12.73
N GLU A 181 -4.96 -9.22 -11.66
CA GLU A 181 -5.56 -8.37 -10.62
C GLU A 181 -5.87 -6.96 -11.10
N ILE A 182 -5.11 -6.42 -12.06
CA ILE A 182 -5.42 -5.13 -12.66
C ILE A 182 -6.72 -5.24 -13.45
N ARG A 183 -6.90 -6.33 -14.21
CA ARG A 183 -8.14 -6.60 -14.97
C ARG A 183 -9.34 -6.79 -14.02
N GLU A 184 -9.14 -7.51 -12.92
CA GLU A 184 -10.15 -7.69 -11.87
C GLU A 184 -10.54 -6.33 -11.26
N LEU A 185 -9.56 -5.47 -11.00
CA LEU A 185 -9.81 -4.16 -10.41
C LEU A 185 -10.57 -3.22 -11.36
N VAL A 186 -10.34 -3.31 -12.68
CA VAL A 186 -11.16 -2.60 -13.66
C VAL A 186 -12.63 -3.03 -13.51
N ALA A 187 -12.91 -4.33 -13.43
CA ALA A 187 -14.27 -4.83 -13.24
C ALA A 187 -14.90 -4.41 -11.90
N LEU A 188 -14.10 -4.30 -10.85
CA LEU A 188 -14.55 -3.77 -9.56
C LEU A 188 -14.85 -2.27 -9.63
N ALA A 189 -14.07 -1.51 -10.39
CA ALA A 189 -14.32 -0.09 -10.61
C ALA A 189 -15.61 0.13 -11.43
N GLU A 190 -15.86 -0.68 -12.46
CA GLU A 190 -17.11 -0.65 -13.24
C GLU A 190 -18.37 -0.88 -12.37
N ARG A 191 -18.23 -1.64 -11.29
CA ARG A 191 -19.30 -1.90 -10.31
C ARG A 191 -19.39 -0.83 -9.21
N GLY A 192 -18.55 0.21 -9.26
CA GLY A 192 -18.49 1.26 -8.24
C GLY A 192 -17.87 0.81 -6.91
N TRP A 193 -17.26 -0.40 -6.85
CA TRP A 193 -16.60 -0.86 -5.62
C TRP A 193 -15.23 -0.21 -5.40
N TRP A 194 -14.52 0.12 -6.49
CA TRP A 194 -13.25 0.83 -6.47
C TRP A 194 -13.37 2.16 -7.21
N ASP A 195 -12.88 3.23 -6.60
CA ASP A 195 -12.81 4.55 -7.24
C ASP A 195 -11.36 4.93 -7.53
N PRO A 196 -10.89 4.78 -8.78
CA PRO A 196 -9.51 5.11 -9.15
C PRO A 196 -9.21 6.60 -9.02
N LYS A 197 -10.20 7.48 -9.18
CA LYS A 197 -10.05 8.93 -9.09
C LYS A 197 -9.59 9.37 -7.70
N SER A 198 -9.99 8.64 -6.66
CA SER A 198 -9.69 8.99 -5.27
C SER A 198 -8.19 9.03 -4.94
N LEU A 199 -7.37 8.34 -5.75
CA LEU A 199 -5.91 8.26 -5.57
C LEU A 199 -5.15 9.32 -6.38
N LYS A 200 -5.77 9.93 -7.38
CA LYS A 200 -5.16 10.98 -8.19
C LYS A 200 -4.99 12.26 -7.35
N SER A 201 -3.78 12.81 -7.33
CA SER A 201 -3.47 14.07 -6.65
C SER A 201 -3.12 15.18 -7.62
N HIS A 202 -2.24 14.94 -8.58
CA HIS A 202 -1.72 15.93 -9.52
C HIS A 202 -1.78 15.40 -10.95
N VAL A 203 -1.90 16.31 -11.90
CA VAL A 203 -1.81 16.05 -13.34
C VAL A 203 -0.85 17.08 -13.93
N SER A 204 0.15 16.63 -14.65
CA SER A 204 1.14 17.50 -15.29
C SER A 204 1.26 17.16 -16.78
N ASP A 205 1.50 18.16 -17.61
CA ASP A 205 1.81 17.96 -19.02
C ASP A 205 3.14 17.20 -19.19
N LEU A 206 3.26 16.39 -20.23
CA LEU A 206 4.49 15.65 -20.55
C LEU A 206 5.72 16.56 -20.71
N LYS A 207 5.52 17.79 -21.19
CA LYS A 207 6.60 18.79 -21.31
C LYS A 207 7.17 19.24 -19.95
N ASP A 208 6.37 19.13 -18.87
CA ASP A 208 6.74 19.55 -17.52
C ASP A 208 7.18 18.35 -16.63
N LEU A 209 7.50 17.22 -17.27
CA LEU A 209 7.83 15.96 -16.62
C LEU A 209 8.95 16.08 -15.56
N GLN A 210 9.99 16.89 -15.84
CA GLN A 210 11.10 17.09 -14.91
C GLN A 210 10.61 17.73 -13.59
N ASN A 211 9.80 18.77 -13.67
CA ASN A 211 9.25 19.45 -12.50
C ASN A 211 8.33 18.52 -11.72
N ALA A 212 7.52 17.70 -12.42
CA ALA A 212 6.64 16.73 -11.78
C ALA A 212 7.41 15.65 -11.02
N TYR A 213 8.59 15.24 -11.50
CA TYR A 213 9.45 14.30 -10.76
C TYR A 213 10.11 14.94 -9.55
N GLU A 214 10.52 16.21 -9.64
CA GLU A 214 11.08 16.95 -8.50
C GLU A 214 10.05 17.13 -7.40
N GLU A 215 8.81 17.52 -7.75
CA GLU A 215 7.69 17.63 -6.81
C GLU A 215 7.30 16.28 -6.15
N TYR A 216 7.45 15.18 -6.90
CA TYR A 216 7.18 13.83 -6.35
C TYR A 216 8.26 13.36 -5.37
N ALA A 217 9.52 13.83 -5.52
CA ALA A 217 10.65 13.41 -4.70
C ALA A 217 10.71 14.12 -3.33
N ASP A 218 10.07 15.28 -3.19
CA ASP A 218 9.96 16.06 -1.95
C ASP A 218 8.83 15.52 -1.04
#